data_5325996759e8ffc41f43758a56dd4797
#
_entry.id   5325996759e8ffc41f43758a56dd4797
#
_cell.length_a   1.000
_cell.length_b   1.000
_cell.length_c   1.000
_cell.angle_alpha   90.00
_cell.angle_beta   90.00
_cell.angle_gamma   90.00
#
_symmetry.space_group_name_H-M   'P 1'
#
loop_
_entity.id
_entity.type
_entity.pdbx_description
1 polymer ?
#
loop_
_entity_poly.entity_id
_entity_poly.type
_entity_poly.pdbx_seq_one_letter_code
_entity_poly.pdbx_strand_id
1 'polypeptide(L)'
;MQTAAALGDFHALHPVSAKTGDGIAELRDELVGLLPEGPHYFPPEQRTDLPPETQIAELVREQALALTREEVPHAISVEIEEIEDKAVRAVIAVETESQKQILVGKGGSMVRQIGMRARPEIEQLLGRTIYLDLQVKVRPRWRRDEATLERLGI
;
A
#
# COMPACT_ATOMS: atom_id res chain seq x y z
N MET A 1 -0.68 -8.07 -28.82
CA MET A 1 0.60 -7.72 -29.47
C MET A 1 0.39 -6.88 -30.73
N GLN A 2 -0.24 -7.37 -31.80
CA GLN A 2 -0.42 -6.59 -33.05
C GLN A 2 -1.13 -5.25 -32.84
N THR A 3 -2.19 -5.21 -32.03
CA THR A 3 -2.93 -3.97 -31.69
C THR A 3 -2.08 -2.97 -30.91
N ALA A 4 -1.24 -3.45 -30.00
CA ALA A 4 -0.34 -2.59 -29.24
C ALA A 4 0.78 -2.01 -30.12
N ALA A 5 1.35 -2.82 -31.02
CA ALA A 5 2.37 -2.36 -31.98
C ALA A 5 1.88 -1.25 -32.92
N ALA A 6 0.56 -1.17 -33.16
CA ALA A 6 -0.04 -0.12 -33.98
C ALA A 6 -0.22 1.22 -33.27
N LEU A 7 0.01 1.30 -31.96
CA LEU A 7 -0.19 2.51 -31.17
C LEU A 7 1.00 3.49 -31.20
N GLY A 8 2.18 3.03 -31.64
CA GLY A 8 3.36 3.89 -31.71
C GLY A 8 4.62 3.11 -32.06
N ASP A 9 5.75 3.85 -32.15
CA ASP A 9 7.08 3.29 -32.34
C ASP A 9 7.69 2.99 -30.97
N PHE A 10 7.67 1.71 -30.57
CA PHE A 10 8.17 1.24 -29.30
C PHE A 10 9.52 0.51 -29.49
N HIS A 11 10.45 0.67 -28.55
CA HIS A 11 11.70 -0.09 -28.54
C HIS A 11 11.43 -1.60 -28.50
N ALA A 12 10.52 -2.03 -27.62
CA ALA A 12 10.06 -3.42 -27.52
C ALA A 12 8.65 -3.49 -26.92
N LEU A 13 8.01 -4.66 -27.06
CA LEU A 13 6.71 -4.95 -26.48
C LEU A 13 6.77 -6.30 -25.77
N HIS A 14 6.57 -6.27 -24.44
CA HIS A 14 6.58 -7.46 -23.59
C HIS A 14 5.17 -7.84 -23.14
N PRO A 15 4.68 -9.03 -23.52
CA PRO A 15 3.47 -9.57 -22.89
C PRO A 15 3.82 -10.04 -21.48
N VAL A 16 3.22 -9.44 -20.46
CA VAL A 16 3.47 -9.77 -19.06
C VAL A 16 2.18 -10.07 -18.31
N SER A 17 2.27 -10.91 -17.30
CA SER A 17 1.22 -11.17 -16.34
C SER A 17 1.74 -10.93 -14.92
N ALA A 18 1.34 -9.85 -14.28
CA ALA A 18 1.70 -9.59 -12.89
C ALA A 18 1.17 -10.67 -11.92
N LYS A 19 0.07 -11.35 -12.30
CA LYS A 19 -0.51 -12.41 -11.47
C LYS A 19 0.29 -13.71 -11.48
N THR A 20 0.82 -14.10 -12.65
CA THR A 20 1.55 -15.38 -12.83
C THR A 20 3.06 -15.20 -12.85
N GLY A 21 3.55 -13.99 -13.09
CA GLY A 21 4.96 -13.69 -13.30
C GLY A 21 5.46 -13.94 -14.73
N ASP A 22 4.58 -14.39 -15.64
CA ASP A 22 4.97 -14.66 -17.03
C ASP A 22 5.49 -13.40 -17.70
N GLY A 23 6.62 -13.49 -18.39
CA GLY A 23 7.26 -12.41 -19.14
C GLY A 23 7.94 -11.33 -18.26
N ILE A 24 7.90 -11.44 -16.93
CA ILE A 24 8.52 -10.44 -16.02
C ILE A 24 10.04 -10.49 -16.07
N ALA A 25 10.64 -11.69 -16.17
CA ALA A 25 12.08 -11.85 -16.22
C ALA A 25 12.66 -11.22 -17.50
N GLU A 26 12.05 -11.47 -18.64
CA GLU A 26 12.46 -10.92 -19.94
C GLU A 26 12.34 -9.40 -19.97
N LEU A 27 11.22 -8.84 -19.45
CA LEU A 27 11.06 -7.40 -19.34
C LEU A 27 12.14 -6.79 -18.43
N ARG A 28 12.41 -7.38 -17.27
CA ARG A 28 13.44 -6.91 -16.34
C ARG A 28 14.83 -6.89 -17.00
N ASP A 29 15.19 -7.99 -17.65
CA ASP A 29 16.53 -8.15 -18.24
C ASP A 29 16.75 -7.17 -19.39
N GLU A 30 15.69 -6.88 -20.17
CA GLU A 30 15.78 -5.85 -21.21
C GLU A 30 15.87 -4.43 -20.60
N LEU A 31 15.08 -4.11 -19.58
CA LEU A 31 15.17 -2.83 -18.88
C LEU A 31 16.56 -2.61 -18.29
N VAL A 32 17.14 -3.63 -17.66
CA VAL A 32 18.50 -3.56 -17.13
C VAL A 32 19.52 -3.32 -18.23
N GLY A 33 19.36 -3.98 -19.39
CA GLY A 33 20.23 -3.79 -20.55
C GLY A 33 20.19 -2.38 -21.18
N LEU A 34 19.08 -1.66 -20.98
CA LEU A 34 18.91 -0.28 -21.45
C LEU A 34 19.45 0.78 -20.48
N LEU A 35 19.71 0.41 -19.22
CA LEU A 35 20.25 1.33 -18.23
C LEU A 35 21.74 1.63 -18.50
N PRO A 36 22.16 2.89 -18.34
CA PRO A 36 23.58 3.22 -18.39
C PRO A 36 24.32 2.64 -17.18
N GLU A 37 25.58 2.27 -17.36
CA GLU A 37 26.45 1.95 -16.23
C GLU A 37 26.63 3.15 -15.31
N GLY A 38 26.51 2.92 -13.99
CA GLY A 38 26.62 3.97 -12.99
C GLY A 38 26.84 3.44 -11.58
N PRO A 39 27.14 4.31 -10.61
CA PRO A 39 27.27 3.90 -9.23
C PRO A 39 25.93 3.47 -8.65
N HIS A 40 25.97 2.60 -7.64
CA HIS A 40 24.79 2.32 -6.83
C HIS A 40 24.41 3.55 -6.01
N TYR A 41 23.23 4.13 -6.26
CA TYR A 41 22.71 5.27 -5.49
C TYR A 41 22.12 4.85 -4.15
N PHE A 42 21.70 3.57 -4.03
CA PHE A 42 21.13 2.99 -2.82
C PHE A 42 21.89 1.72 -2.44
N PRO A 43 21.98 1.39 -1.13
CA PRO A 43 22.52 0.11 -0.68
C PRO A 43 21.78 -1.07 -1.33
N PRO A 44 22.49 -2.16 -1.72
CA PRO A 44 21.85 -3.31 -2.37
C PRO A 44 20.73 -3.98 -1.55
N GLU A 45 20.78 -3.83 -0.22
CA GLU A 45 19.80 -4.37 0.71
C GLU A 45 18.55 -3.50 0.82
N GLN A 46 18.64 -2.23 0.42
CA GLN A 46 17.53 -1.26 0.51
C GLN A 46 16.51 -1.53 -0.58
N ARG A 47 15.35 -2.03 -0.20
CA ARG A 47 14.25 -2.35 -1.13
C ARG A 47 13.34 -1.17 -1.42
N THR A 48 13.32 -0.17 -0.53
CA THR A 48 12.49 1.02 -0.63
C THR A 48 13.14 2.16 0.16
N ASP A 49 12.86 3.39 -0.24
CA ASP A 49 13.23 4.64 0.46
C ASP A 49 12.06 5.21 1.27
N LEU A 50 10.90 4.53 1.25
CA LEU A 50 9.73 4.97 2.01
C LEU A 50 10.00 4.88 3.53
N PRO A 51 9.59 5.90 4.30
CA PRO A 51 9.63 5.86 5.77
C PRO A 51 8.85 4.66 6.32
N PRO A 52 9.26 4.10 7.47
CA PRO A 52 8.55 2.98 8.11
C PRO A 52 7.06 3.25 8.31
N GLU A 53 6.69 4.47 8.67
CA GLU A 53 5.30 4.91 8.84
C GLU A 53 4.48 4.70 7.56
N THR A 54 5.02 5.10 6.43
CA THR A 54 4.36 4.94 5.12
C THR A 54 4.24 3.47 4.75
N GLN A 55 5.29 2.68 4.97
CA GLN A 55 5.26 1.24 4.69
C GLN A 55 4.20 0.53 5.55
N ILE A 56 4.12 0.83 6.85
CA ILE A 56 3.11 0.26 7.75
C ILE A 56 1.70 0.69 7.34
N ALA A 57 1.52 1.96 6.97
CA ALA A 57 0.23 2.47 6.50
C ALA A 57 -0.25 1.71 5.26
N GLU A 58 0.64 1.46 4.29
CA GLU A 58 0.31 0.69 3.08
C GLU A 58 0.00 -0.79 3.39
N LEU A 59 0.70 -1.44 4.32
CA LEU A 59 0.38 -2.80 4.76
C LEU A 59 -1.03 -2.90 5.37
N VAL A 60 -1.40 -1.93 6.20
CA VAL A 60 -2.77 -1.87 6.76
C VAL A 60 -3.79 -1.58 5.66
N ARG A 61 -3.48 -0.64 4.76
CA ARG A 61 -4.36 -0.24 3.66
C ARG A 61 -4.61 -1.41 2.70
N GLU A 62 -3.60 -2.18 2.35
CA GLU A 62 -3.72 -3.37 1.51
C GLU A 62 -4.73 -4.36 2.08
N GLN A 63 -4.65 -4.66 3.37
CA GLN A 63 -5.58 -5.59 4.00
C GLN A 63 -7.00 -5.02 4.09
N ALA A 64 -7.14 -3.72 4.31
CA ALA A 64 -8.44 -3.05 4.26
C ALA A 64 -9.06 -3.11 2.86
N LEU A 65 -8.28 -2.88 1.80
CA LEU A 65 -8.70 -3.01 0.40
C LEU A 65 -9.09 -4.45 0.06
N ALA A 66 -8.30 -5.44 0.48
CA ALA A 66 -8.56 -6.86 0.19
C ALA A 66 -9.86 -7.38 0.84
N LEU A 67 -10.30 -6.76 1.93
CA LEU A 67 -11.48 -7.16 2.70
C LEU A 67 -12.73 -6.33 2.39
N THR A 68 -12.58 -5.24 1.64
CA THR A 68 -13.70 -4.35 1.28
C THR A 68 -14.05 -4.46 -0.21
N ARG A 69 -15.24 -3.99 -0.57
CA ARG A 69 -15.75 -4.03 -1.96
C ARG A 69 -16.46 -2.73 -2.30
N GLU A 70 -16.81 -2.58 -3.58
CA GLU A 70 -17.56 -1.44 -4.11
C GLU A 70 -16.84 -0.10 -3.91
N GLU A 71 -17.51 0.90 -3.32
CA GLU A 71 -17.02 2.27 -3.15
C GLU A 71 -16.01 2.45 -2.00
N VAL A 72 -16.00 1.53 -1.03
CA VAL A 72 -15.20 1.67 0.20
C VAL A 72 -13.69 1.69 -0.08
N PRO A 73 -13.14 0.84 -0.97
CA PRO A 73 -11.70 0.86 -1.28
C PRO A 73 -11.17 2.22 -1.71
N HIS A 74 -11.97 2.99 -2.45
CA HIS A 74 -11.56 4.30 -2.95
C HIS A 74 -11.59 5.42 -1.91
N ALA A 75 -12.21 5.17 -0.76
CA ALA A 75 -12.39 6.15 0.31
C ALA A 75 -11.46 5.94 1.51
N ILE A 76 -10.63 4.88 1.49
CA ILE A 76 -9.74 4.53 2.60
C ILE A 76 -8.42 5.28 2.49
N SER A 77 -8.02 5.93 3.60
CA SER A 77 -6.63 6.28 3.87
C SER A 77 -6.20 5.72 5.22
N VAL A 78 -4.89 5.53 5.39
CA VAL A 78 -4.32 5.06 6.66
C VAL A 78 -3.25 6.02 7.12
N GLU A 79 -3.33 6.43 8.37
CA GLU A 79 -2.34 7.28 9.02
C GLU A 79 -1.76 6.56 10.24
N ILE A 80 -0.46 6.63 10.39
CA ILE A 80 0.21 6.15 11.60
C ILE A 80 0.27 7.32 12.58
N GLU A 81 -0.37 7.15 13.74
CA GLU A 81 -0.34 8.16 14.81
C GLU A 81 0.93 8.00 15.66
N GLU A 82 1.38 6.75 15.89
CA GLU A 82 2.52 6.50 16.77
C GLU A 82 3.14 5.12 16.52
N ILE A 83 4.46 5.03 16.59
CA ILE A 83 5.24 3.78 16.58
C ILE A 83 6.05 3.72 17.86
N GLU A 84 5.63 2.87 18.79
CA GLU A 84 6.35 2.56 20.03
C GLU A 84 7.06 1.21 19.93
N ASP A 85 7.92 0.88 20.93
CA ASP A 85 8.63 -0.40 20.96
C ASP A 85 7.71 -1.62 20.90
N LYS A 86 6.55 -1.55 21.53
CA LYS A 86 5.61 -2.69 21.63
C LYS A 86 4.24 -2.42 21.01
N ALA A 87 4.02 -1.24 20.46
CA ALA A 87 2.73 -0.88 19.89
C ALA A 87 2.89 -0.01 18.64
N VAL A 88 1.95 -0.17 17.72
CA VAL A 88 1.73 0.74 16.58
C VAL A 88 0.28 1.17 16.64
N ARG A 89 0.04 2.49 16.65
CA ARG A 89 -1.30 3.09 16.58
C ARG A 89 -1.54 3.64 15.19
N ALA A 90 -2.62 3.18 14.56
CA ALA A 90 -2.99 3.62 13.23
C ALA A 90 -4.48 3.94 13.14
N VAL A 91 -4.78 4.90 12.29
CA VAL A 91 -6.15 5.32 11.98
C VAL A 91 -6.48 5.01 10.53
N ILE A 92 -7.52 4.24 10.32
CA ILE A 92 -8.14 4.09 9.01
C ILE A 92 -9.19 5.20 8.89
N ALA A 93 -8.95 6.17 8.01
CA ALA A 93 -9.85 7.26 7.75
C ALA A 93 -10.75 6.96 6.55
N VAL A 94 -12.03 7.32 6.67
CA VAL A 94 -13.06 7.22 5.64
C VAL A 94 -13.86 8.50 5.55
N GLU A 95 -14.62 8.70 4.47
CA GLU A 95 -15.35 9.95 4.26
C GLU A 95 -16.73 9.99 4.92
N THR A 96 -17.36 8.83 5.17
CA THR A 96 -18.74 8.74 5.66
C THR A 96 -18.90 7.76 6.82
N GLU A 97 -19.95 7.96 7.62
CA GLU A 97 -20.29 7.06 8.71
C GLU A 97 -20.71 5.66 8.23
N SER A 98 -21.36 5.56 7.06
CA SER A 98 -21.67 4.27 6.43
C SER A 98 -20.40 3.46 6.12
N GLN A 99 -19.38 4.08 5.53
CA GLN A 99 -18.10 3.44 5.27
C GLN A 99 -17.40 3.01 6.55
N LYS A 100 -17.46 3.84 7.62
CA LYS A 100 -16.93 3.48 8.93
C LYS A 100 -17.62 2.24 9.48
N GLN A 101 -18.95 2.16 9.41
CA GLN A 101 -19.69 0.99 9.89
C GLN A 101 -19.28 -0.30 9.16
N ILE A 102 -19.03 -0.23 7.84
CA ILE A 102 -18.54 -1.35 7.04
C ILE A 102 -17.15 -1.79 7.53
N LEU A 103 -16.21 -0.85 7.69
CA LEU A 103 -14.85 -1.14 8.13
C LEU A 103 -14.73 -1.58 9.59
N VAL A 104 -15.58 -1.10 10.46
CA VAL A 104 -15.67 -1.59 11.84
C VAL A 104 -16.25 -3.01 11.83
N GLY A 105 -17.32 -3.23 11.06
CA GLY A 105 -18.05 -4.49 11.01
C GLY A 105 -18.82 -4.79 12.28
N LYS A 106 -19.60 -5.87 12.28
CA LYS A 106 -20.41 -6.28 13.45
C LYS A 106 -19.49 -6.61 14.64
N GLY A 107 -19.66 -5.82 15.72
CA GLY A 107 -18.83 -6.00 16.93
C GLY A 107 -17.32 -5.81 16.73
N GLY A 108 -16.91 -5.01 15.74
CA GLY A 108 -15.49 -4.78 15.44
C GLY A 108 -14.81 -5.90 14.68
N SER A 109 -15.57 -6.80 14.05
CA SER A 109 -15.02 -7.99 13.39
C SER A 109 -14.14 -7.66 12.20
N MET A 110 -14.50 -6.67 11.39
CA MET A 110 -13.76 -6.32 10.19
C MET A 110 -12.42 -5.65 10.52
N VAL A 111 -12.44 -4.62 11.37
CA VAL A 111 -11.20 -3.94 11.79
C VAL A 111 -10.24 -4.90 12.51
N ARG A 112 -10.76 -5.83 13.29
CA ARG A 112 -9.94 -6.90 13.92
C ARG A 112 -9.31 -7.81 12.85
N GLN A 113 -10.05 -8.18 11.83
CA GLN A 113 -9.55 -9.02 10.74
C GLN A 113 -8.46 -8.31 9.93
N ILE A 114 -8.63 -7.02 9.65
CA ILE A 114 -7.60 -6.18 9.02
C ILE A 114 -6.33 -6.22 9.87
N GLY A 115 -6.43 -5.93 11.15
CA GLY A 115 -5.29 -5.94 12.07
C GLY A 115 -4.59 -7.29 12.18
N MET A 116 -5.35 -8.40 12.24
CA MET A 116 -4.77 -9.74 12.28
C MET A 116 -3.99 -10.10 11.03
N ARG A 117 -4.40 -9.60 9.85
CA ARG A 117 -3.71 -9.86 8.59
C ARG A 117 -2.50 -8.95 8.39
N ALA A 118 -2.60 -7.67 8.74
CA ALA A 118 -1.51 -6.71 8.58
C ALA A 118 -0.36 -6.94 9.58
N ARG A 119 -0.67 -7.33 10.82
CA ARG A 119 0.30 -7.42 11.90
C ARG A 119 1.54 -8.27 11.58
N PRO A 120 1.46 -9.49 11.03
CA PRO A 120 2.65 -10.29 10.77
C PRO A 120 3.65 -9.60 9.83
N GLU A 121 3.18 -8.91 8.80
CA GLU A 121 4.02 -8.19 7.85
C GLU A 121 4.65 -6.95 8.49
N ILE A 122 3.90 -6.25 9.35
CA ILE A 122 4.43 -5.12 10.14
C ILE A 122 5.50 -5.60 11.13
N GLU A 123 5.29 -6.72 11.81
CA GLU A 123 6.27 -7.33 12.70
C GLU A 123 7.55 -7.74 11.96
N GLN A 124 7.40 -8.28 10.75
CA GLN A 124 8.54 -8.59 9.88
C GLN A 124 9.30 -7.33 9.45
N LEU A 125 8.59 -6.26 9.07
CA LEU A 125 9.18 -4.98 8.69
C LEU A 125 9.96 -4.35 9.86
N LEU A 126 9.38 -4.37 11.07
CA LEU A 126 9.99 -3.78 12.27
C LEU A 126 11.00 -4.69 12.96
N GLY A 127 11.08 -5.97 12.59
CA GLY A 127 11.96 -6.97 13.22
C GLY A 127 11.58 -7.30 14.67
N ARG A 128 10.35 -7.03 15.10
CA ARG A 128 9.87 -7.22 16.46
C ARG A 128 8.38 -7.44 16.56
N THR A 129 7.92 -8.09 17.62
CA THR A 129 6.49 -8.28 17.91
C THR A 129 5.87 -7.00 18.44
N ILE A 130 4.67 -6.66 17.94
CA ILE A 130 3.94 -5.45 18.31
C ILE A 130 2.46 -5.72 18.60
N TYR A 131 1.84 -4.84 19.38
CA TYR A 131 0.41 -4.67 19.45
C TYR A 131 -0.02 -3.64 18.39
N LEU A 132 -0.91 -4.03 17.49
CA LEU A 132 -1.46 -3.12 16.48
C LEU A 132 -2.82 -2.60 16.93
N ASP A 133 -2.88 -1.32 17.28
CA ASP A 133 -4.12 -0.61 17.63
C ASP A 133 -4.67 0.09 16.38
N LEU A 134 -5.80 -0.39 15.87
CA LEU A 134 -6.47 0.16 14.70
C LEU A 134 -7.77 0.84 15.08
N GLN A 135 -7.89 2.12 14.76
CA GLN A 135 -9.12 2.88 14.91
C GLN A 135 -9.69 3.26 13.53
N VAL A 136 -11.01 3.33 13.42
CA VAL A 136 -11.68 3.82 12.22
C VAL A 136 -12.35 5.16 12.53
N LYS A 137 -11.92 6.23 11.83
CA LYS A 137 -12.42 7.60 12.01
C LYS A 137 -13.05 8.13 10.73
N VAL A 138 -14.11 8.91 10.86
CA VAL A 138 -14.69 9.65 9.73
C VAL A 138 -13.96 10.98 9.58
N ARG A 139 -13.42 11.22 8.40
CA ARG A 139 -12.82 12.49 7.99
C ARG A 139 -13.45 12.94 6.68
N PRO A 140 -14.51 13.76 6.73
CA PRO A 140 -15.21 14.18 5.53
C PRO A 140 -14.28 14.91 4.54
N ARG A 141 -14.35 14.52 3.26
CA ARG A 141 -13.62 15.16 2.16
C ARG A 141 -12.08 15.19 2.31
N TRP A 142 -11.49 14.25 3.06
CA TRP A 142 -10.04 14.20 3.26
C TRP A 142 -9.25 14.22 1.94
N ARG A 143 -9.82 13.69 0.85
CA ARG A 143 -9.21 13.70 -0.50
C ARG A 143 -9.14 15.10 -1.16
N ARG A 144 -9.73 16.12 -0.56
CA ARG A 144 -9.68 17.52 -1.02
C ARG A 144 -8.95 18.44 -0.06
N ASP A 145 -8.41 17.90 1.01
CA ASP A 145 -7.66 18.62 2.02
C ASP A 145 -6.16 18.47 1.74
N GLU A 146 -5.56 19.51 1.16
CA GLU A 146 -4.14 19.55 0.77
C GLU A 146 -3.21 19.14 1.94
N ALA A 147 -3.45 19.66 3.15
CA ALA A 147 -2.64 19.32 4.31
C ALA A 147 -2.72 17.84 4.69
N THR A 148 -3.87 17.20 4.44
CA THR A 148 -4.02 15.75 4.64
C THR A 148 -3.32 14.97 3.53
N LEU A 149 -3.40 15.40 2.27
CA LEU A 149 -2.72 14.77 1.13
C LEU A 149 -1.20 14.83 1.28
N GLU A 150 -0.63 15.99 1.61
CA GLU A 150 0.80 16.16 1.88
C GLU A 150 1.28 15.21 3.01
N ARG A 151 0.51 15.10 4.09
CA ARG A 151 0.85 14.20 5.21
C ARG A 151 0.78 12.71 4.82
N LEU A 152 -0.05 12.37 3.86
CA LEU A 152 -0.18 11.02 3.30
C LEU A 152 0.87 10.72 2.21
N GLY A 153 1.63 11.73 1.79
CA GLY A 153 2.63 11.60 0.73
C GLY A 153 2.02 11.48 -0.68
N ILE A 154 0.82 12.05 -0.88
CA ILE A 154 0.06 11.99 -2.14
C ILE A 154 -0.03 13.40 -2.75
#